data_991d5aba2b538c3b4f904e5c9ef86c3b
#
_entry.id   991d5aba2b538c3b4f904e5c9ef86c3b
#
_cell.length_a   1.000
_cell.length_b   1.000
_cell.length_c   1.000
_cell.angle_alpha   90.00
_cell.angle_beta   90.00
_cell.angle_gamma   90.00
#
_symmetry.space_group_name_H-M   'P 1'
#
loop_
_entity.id
_entity.type
_entity.pdbx_description
1 polymer ?
#
loop_
_entity_poly.entity_id
_entity_poly.type
_entity_poly.pdbx_seq_one_letter_code
_entity_poly.pdbx_strand_id
1 'polypeptide(L)'
;MNEASSDVLKIIIGVVLTILVALMAFGFYNKAQDMSKTADEQLAQMDDMLKNGNLDKYDGATVKGSEVISCIQSNKNAVLCVQVVNGGTTTEYGRKSSDLSQKADGKLAAAKNKENTSTVYIDPTNDYEGELMYYNNDPTQTIVGVKFTLVTQ
;
A
#
# COMPACT_ATOMS: atom_id res chain seq x y z
N MET A 1 -14.93 -31.22 -55.62
CA MET A 1 -14.96 -31.46 -54.15
C MET A 1 -16.42 -31.40 -53.73
N ASN A 2 -16.94 -32.43 -53.10
CA ASN A 2 -18.36 -32.54 -52.79
C ASN A 2 -18.73 -31.53 -51.71
N GLU A 3 -19.92 -30.90 -51.82
CA GLU A 3 -20.48 -29.95 -50.83
C GLU A 3 -20.46 -30.54 -49.39
N ALA A 4 -20.68 -31.81 -49.25
CA ALA A 4 -20.59 -32.54 -47.98
C ALA A 4 -19.20 -32.44 -47.30
N SER A 5 -18.12 -32.42 -48.04
CA SER A 5 -16.76 -32.23 -47.49
C SER A 5 -16.55 -30.81 -46.96
N SER A 6 -17.14 -29.80 -47.58
CA SER A 6 -17.07 -28.38 -47.16
C SER A 6 -17.82 -28.16 -45.83
N ASP A 7 -18.97 -28.81 -45.66
CA ASP A 7 -19.78 -28.65 -44.46
C ASP A 7 -19.18 -29.37 -43.27
N VAL A 8 -18.60 -30.56 -43.48
CA VAL A 8 -17.83 -31.27 -42.44
C VAL A 8 -16.62 -30.43 -42.00
N LEU A 9 -15.91 -29.77 -42.93
CA LEU A 9 -14.77 -28.93 -42.61
C LEU A 9 -15.19 -27.70 -41.77
N LYS A 10 -16.33 -27.06 -42.08
CA LYS A 10 -16.89 -25.95 -41.31
C LYS A 10 -17.23 -26.36 -39.88
N ILE A 11 -17.83 -27.54 -39.71
CA ILE A 11 -18.17 -28.08 -38.37
C ILE A 11 -16.88 -28.34 -37.56
N ILE A 12 -15.85 -28.95 -38.17
CA ILE A 12 -14.56 -29.19 -37.50
C ILE A 12 -13.91 -27.89 -37.06
N ILE A 13 -13.87 -26.89 -37.95
CA ILE A 13 -13.33 -25.57 -37.59
C ILE A 13 -14.11 -24.95 -36.44
N GLY A 14 -15.43 -25.00 -36.45
CA GLY A 14 -16.28 -24.50 -35.38
C GLY A 14 -16.01 -25.16 -34.03
N VAL A 15 -15.86 -26.47 -34.00
CA VAL A 15 -15.54 -27.22 -32.77
C VAL A 15 -14.15 -26.86 -32.25
N VAL A 16 -13.14 -26.80 -33.12
CA VAL A 16 -11.77 -26.41 -32.74
C VAL A 16 -11.73 -25.00 -32.18
N LEU A 17 -12.47 -24.07 -32.78
CA LEU A 17 -12.53 -22.67 -32.34
C LEU A 17 -13.20 -22.56 -30.95
N THR A 18 -14.25 -23.31 -30.73
CA THR A 18 -14.96 -23.39 -29.43
C THR A 18 -14.04 -23.91 -28.32
N ILE A 19 -13.28 -24.97 -28.61
CA ILE A 19 -12.32 -25.55 -27.66
C ILE A 19 -11.21 -24.52 -27.34
N LEU A 20 -10.68 -23.80 -28.34
CA LEU A 20 -9.68 -22.78 -28.17
C LEU A 20 -10.17 -21.64 -27.26
N VAL A 21 -11.39 -21.17 -27.48
CA VAL A 21 -12.00 -20.12 -26.65
C VAL A 21 -12.19 -20.61 -25.21
N ALA A 22 -12.64 -21.85 -25.02
CA ALA A 22 -12.79 -22.44 -23.70
C ALA A 22 -11.44 -22.54 -22.96
N LEU A 23 -10.38 -22.98 -23.63
CA LEU A 23 -9.04 -23.06 -23.04
C LEU A 23 -8.49 -21.68 -22.65
N MET A 24 -8.73 -20.66 -23.47
CA MET A 24 -8.36 -19.27 -23.11
C MET A 24 -9.12 -18.78 -21.88
N ALA A 25 -10.43 -19.03 -21.81
CA ALA A 25 -11.26 -18.64 -20.68
C ALA A 25 -10.78 -19.30 -19.37
N PHE A 26 -10.43 -20.59 -19.40
CA PHE A 26 -9.85 -21.30 -18.24
C PHE A 26 -8.48 -20.73 -17.86
N GLY A 27 -7.64 -20.39 -18.83
CA GLY A 27 -6.33 -19.79 -18.59
C GLY A 27 -6.44 -18.43 -17.91
N PHE A 28 -7.38 -17.58 -18.33
CA PHE A 28 -7.64 -16.30 -17.68
C PHE A 28 -8.24 -16.45 -16.28
N TYR A 29 -9.13 -17.41 -16.08
CA TYR A 29 -9.73 -17.67 -14.77
C TYR A 29 -8.69 -18.13 -13.74
N ASN A 30 -7.80 -19.07 -14.11
CA ASN A 30 -6.72 -19.52 -13.24
C ASN A 30 -5.74 -18.39 -12.91
N LYS A 31 -5.39 -17.57 -13.91
CA LYS A 31 -4.49 -16.44 -13.70
C LYS A 31 -5.11 -15.37 -12.80
N ALA A 32 -6.41 -15.13 -12.90
CA ALA A 32 -7.14 -14.23 -12.00
C ALA A 32 -7.18 -14.76 -10.55
N GLN A 33 -7.33 -16.07 -10.36
CA GLN A 33 -7.25 -16.70 -9.04
C GLN A 33 -5.84 -16.64 -8.44
N ASP A 34 -4.81 -16.86 -9.24
CA ASP A 34 -3.42 -16.76 -8.79
C ASP A 34 -3.06 -15.32 -8.39
N MET A 35 -3.55 -14.33 -9.12
CA MET A 35 -3.39 -12.92 -8.75
C MET A 35 -4.11 -12.57 -7.44
N SER A 36 -5.28 -13.13 -7.19
CA SER A 36 -6.03 -12.93 -5.94
C SER A 36 -5.30 -13.56 -4.75
N LYS A 37 -4.80 -14.80 -4.90
CA LYS A 37 -3.99 -15.47 -3.87
C LYS A 37 -2.69 -14.73 -3.59
N THR A 38 -2.02 -14.24 -4.64
CA THR A 38 -0.79 -13.45 -4.49
C THR A 38 -1.05 -12.14 -3.75
N ALA A 39 -2.21 -11.50 -3.97
CA ALA A 39 -2.62 -10.33 -3.23
C ALA A 39 -2.88 -10.64 -1.75
N ASP A 40 -3.57 -11.74 -1.44
CA ASP A 40 -3.85 -12.18 -0.08
C ASP A 40 -2.56 -12.61 0.65
N GLU A 41 -1.64 -13.30 -0.03
CA GLU A 41 -0.32 -13.66 0.50
C GLU A 41 0.56 -12.43 0.74
N GLN A 42 0.52 -11.44 -0.14
CA GLN A 42 1.22 -10.17 0.05
C GLN A 42 0.64 -9.38 1.21
N LEU A 43 -0.68 -9.37 1.38
CA LEU A 43 -1.33 -8.75 2.53
C LEU A 43 -0.95 -9.45 3.85
N ALA A 44 -0.90 -10.79 3.87
CA ALA A 44 -0.47 -11.54 5.05
C ALA A 44 1.02 -11.32 5.37
N GLN A 45 1.90 -11.28 4.35
CA GLN A 45 3.31 -10.95 4.53
C GLN A 45 3.50 -9.49 4.98
N MET A 46 2.64 -8.59 4.53
CA MET A 46 2.61 -7.21 5.00
C MET A 46 2.19 -7.14 6.47
N ASP A 47 1.17 -7.87 6.89
CA ASP A 47 0.73 -7.92 8.28
C ASP A 47 1.86 -8.44 9.19
N ASP A 48 2.60 -9.47 8.76
CA ASP A 48 3.79 -9.97 9.47
C ASP A 48 4.96 -8.97 9.46
N MET A 49 5.21 -8.28 8.35
CA MET A 49 6.22 -7.21 8.29
C MET A 49 5.83 -6.01 9.15
N LEU A 50 4.54 -5.72 9.27
CA LEU A 50 4.00 -4.63 10.08
C LEU A 50 4.06 -4.96 11.57
N LYS A 51 3.68 -6.18 11.95
CA LYS A 51 3.80 -6.69 13.32
C LYS A 51 5.26 -6.85 13.76
N ASN A 52 6.14 -7.25 12.85
CA ASN A 52 7.57 -7.39 13.09
C ASN A 52 8.36 -6.09 12.83
N GLY A 53 7.73 -5.08 12.22
CA GLY A 53 8.37 -3.85 11.74
C GLY A 53 8.60 -2.76 12.79
N ASN A 54 8.56 -3.07 14.08
CA ASN A 54 8.85 -2.09 15.16
C ASN A 54 7.93 -0.84 15.18
N LEU A 55 6.73 -0.91 14.59
CA LEU A 55 5.80 0.22 14.67
C LEU A 55 5.10 0.31 16.02
N ASP A 56 4.92 -0.84 16.70
CA ASP A 56 4.32 -0.91 18.04
C ASP A 56 5.04 -0.02 19.06
N LYS A 57 6.35 0.19 18.86
CA LYS A 57 7.14 1.08 19.72
C LYS A 57 6.72 2.55 19.66
N TYR A 58 5.97 2.92 18.62
CA TYR A 58 5.49 4.29 18.45
C TYR A 58 4.10 4.52 19.02
N ASP A 59 3.38 3.46 19.37
CA ASP A 59 2.02 3.57 19.90
C ASP A 59 2.01 4.22 21.28
N GLY A 60 1.41 5.40 21.39
CA GLY A 60 1.40 6.20 22.61
C GLY A 60 2.77 6.75 23.04
N ALA A 61 3.80 6.60 22.22
CA ALA A 61 5.15 7.04 22.52
C ALA A 61 5.41 8.48 22.04
N THR A 62 6.15 9.26 22.85
CA THR A 62 6.68 10.55 22.44
C THR A 62 8.09 10.36 21.87
N VAL A 63 8.29 10.77 20.62
CA VAL A 63 9.57 10.61 19.91
C VAL A 63 10.05 11.95 19.35
N LYS A 64 11.35 12.08 19.13
CA LYS A 64 11.93 13.27 18.50
C LYS A 64 11.65 13.28 16.99
N GLY A 65 11.58 14.48 16.40
CA GLY A 65 11.39 14.61 14.95
C GLY A 65 12.47 13.94 14.12
N SER A 66 13.70 13.79 14.65
CA SER A 66 14.76 13.00 14.03
C SER A 66 14.38 11.53 13.87
N GLU A 67 13.64 10.97 14.83
CA GLU A 67 13.14 9.59 14.76
C GLU A 67 11.96 9.46 13.80
N VAL A 68 11.08 10.47 13.75
CA VAL A 68 10.02 10.55 12.73
C VAL A 68 10.62 10.53 11.32
N ILE A 69 11.65 11.34 11.07
CA ILE A 69 12.37 11.37 9.79
C ILE A 69 12.98 10.00 9.46
N SER A 70 13.57 9.33 10.46
CA SER A 70 14.15 7.98 10.30
C SER A 70 13.07 6.94 10.01
N CYS A 71 11.91 7.02 10.65
CA CYS A 71 10.76 6.19 10.38
C CYS A 71 10.28 6.34 8.94
N ILE A 72 10.12 7.57 8.44
CA ILE A 72 9.73 7.85 7.05
C ILE A 72 10.78 7.26 6.09
N GLN A 73 12.07 7.43 6.39
CA GLN A 73 13.14 6.94 5.52
C GLN A 73 13.21 5.40 5.46
N SER A 74 13.03 4.73 6.58
CA SER A 74 13.03 3.26 6.67
C SER A 74 11.83 2.65 5.96
N ASN A 75 10.68 3.31 6.01
CA ASN A 75 9.42 2.81 5.46
C ASN A 75 9.09 3.33 4.05
N LYS A 76 9.99 4.08 3.40
CA LYS A 76 9.71 4.68 2.08
C LYS A 76 9.35 3.68 0.97
N ASN A 77 9.80 2.42 1.10
CA ASN A 77 9.53 1.33 0.16
C ASN A 77 8.51 0.32 0.71
N ALA A 78 8.12 0.45 1.96
CA ALA A 78 7.09 -0.39 2.56
C ALA A 78 5.70 0.02 2.06
N VAL A 79 4.75 -0.91 2.13
CA VAL A 79 3.35 -0.64 1.81
C VAL A 79 2.65 -0.09 3.06
N LEU A 80 3.17 1.00 3.58
CA LEU A 80 2.77 1.65 4.83
C LEU A 80 2.55 3.13 4.62
N CYS A 81 1.64 3.70 5.41
CA CYS A 81 1.47 5.14 5.55
C CYS A 81 2.25 5.63 6.78
N VAL A 82 3.09 6.64 6.61
CA VAL A 82 3.57 7.44 7.74
C VAL A 82 2.93 8.81 7.61
N GLN A 83 2.04 9.13 8.54
CA GLN A 83 1.31 10.40 8.56
C GLN A 83 1.95 11.32 9.59
N VAL A 84 2.20 12.57 9.21
CA VAL A 84 2.72 13.59 10.12
C VAL A 84 1.76 14.77 10.17
N VAL A 85 1.32 15.11 11.37
CA VAL A 85 0.43 16.23 11.67
C VAL A 85 1.25 17.35 12.32
N ASN A 86 1.42 18.44 11.59
CA ASN A 86 2.21 19.59 12.03
C ASN A 86 1.40 20.86 11.84
N GLY A 87 1.10 21.56 12.94
CA GLY A 87 0.34 22.81 12.90
C GLY A 87 -1.04 22.70 12.23
N GLY A 88 -1.73 21.56 12.40
CA GLY A 88 -3.05 21.30 11.78
C GLY A 88 -3.00 20.82 10.32
N THR A 89 -1.81 20.77 9.72
CA THR A 89 -1.62 20.19 8.38
C THR A 89 -1.18 18.74 8.50
N THR A 90 -1.83 17.85 7.74
CA THR A 90 -1.51 16.44 7.67
C THR A 90 -0.74 16.16 6.38
N THR A 91 0.42 15.55 6.49
CA THR A 91 1.23 15.11 5.34
C THR A 91 1.45 13.61 5.44
N GLU A 92 1.19 12.89 4.35
CA GLU A 92 1.39 11.45 4.25
C GLU A 92 2.67 11.13 3.47
N TYR A 93 3.42 10.13 3.94
CA TYR A 93 4.63 9.62 3.32
C TYR A 93 4.51 8.12 3.06
N GLY A 94 5.17 7.65 2.01
CA GLY A 94 5.10 6.25 1.60
C GLY A 94 3.84 5.94 0.82
N ARG A 95 2.80 5.49 1.49
CA ARG A 95 1.49 5.19 0.91
C ARG A 95 0.40 6.09 1.48
N LYS A 96 -0.73 6.22 0.76
CA LYS A 96 -1.89 6.94 1.27
C LYS A 96 -2.64 6.08 2.29
N SER A 97 -3.07 6.69 3.38
CA SER A 97 -3.85 5.98 4.41
C SER A 97 -5.20 5.48 3.90
N SER A 98 -5.80 6.22 2.95
CA SER A 98 -7.07 5.85 2.33
C SER A 98 -6.96 4.72 1.30
N ASP A 99 -5.78 4.53 0.71
CA ASP A 99 -5.53 3.52 -0.32
C ASP A 99 -4.03 3.19 -0.39
N LEU A 100 -3.63 2.11 0.25
CA LEU A 100 -2.24 1.66 0.31
C LEU A 100 -1.65 1.24 -1.06
N SER A 101 -2.47 1.10 -2.10
CA SER A 101 -1.99 0.88 -3.46
C SER A 101 -1.39 2.15 -4.07
N GLN A 102 -1.79 3.33 -3.58
CA GLN A 102 -1.35 4.62 -4.07
C GLN A 102 -0.18 5.18 -3.25
N LYS A 103 0.76 5.83 -3.96
CA LYS A 103 1.85 6.56 -3.29
C LYS A 103 1.33 7.86 -2.70
N ALA A 104 1.82 8.18 -1.50
CA ALA A 104 1.57 9.48 -0.88
C ALA A 104 2.38 10.61 -1.55
N ASP A 105 1.91 11.84 -1.41
CA ASP A 105 2.52 13.03 -2.04
C ASP A 105 3.68 13.60 -1.23
N GLY A 106 3.85 13.20 0.03
CA GLY A 106 4.90 13.67 0.92
C GLY A 106 6.29 13.34 0.42
N LYS A 107 7.15 14.34 0.35
CA LYS A 107 8.56 14.19 -0.08
C LYS A 107 9.48 14.33 1.12
N LEU A 108 10.28 13.32 1.39
CA LEU A 108 11.25 13.32 2.50
C LEU A 108 12.23 14.50 2.40
N ALA A 109 12.60 14.92 1.19
CA ALA A 109 13.44 16.09 0.99
C ALA A 109 12.80 17.39 1.51
N ALA A 110 11.47 17.54 1.32
CA ALA A 110 10.73 18.69 1.83
C ALA A 110 10.60 18.66 3.36
N ALA A 111 10.42 17.47 3.94
CA ALA A 111 10.37 17.28 5.39
C ALA A 111 11.68 17.68 6.09
N LYS A 112 12.83 17.50 5.42
CA LYS A 112 14.16 17.83 5.95
C LYS A 112 14.60 19.27 5.68
N ASN A 113 13.91 20.01 4.82
CA ASN A 113 14.34 21.35 4.41
C ASN A 113 13.76 22.42 5.34
N LYS A 114 14.61 22.98 6.20
CA LYS A 114 14.25 24.04 7.15
C LYS A 114 13.85 25.37 6.47
N GLU A 115 14.31 25.62 5.23
CA GLU A 115 13.91 26.82 4.46
C GLU A 115 12.45 26.73 3.99
N ASN A 116 11.89 25.52 4.06
CA ASN A 116 10.49 25.30 3.77
C ASN A 116 9.67 25.75 4.97
N THR A 117 9.25 27.02 4.98
CA THR A 117 8.37 27.62 6.02
C THR A 117 6.99 26.96 6.06
N SER A 118 6.77 25.93 5.27
CA SER A 118 5.53 25.17 5.22
C SER A 118 5.44 24.20 6.40
N THR A 119 4.22 23.90 6.80
CA THR A 119 3.83 22.89 7.78
C THR A 119 4.34 21.46 7.47
N VAL A 120 5.09 21.29 6.38
CA VAL A 120 5.70 20.02 5.94
C VAL A 120 7.07 19.77 6.58
N TYR A 121 7.77 20.84 7.05
CA TYR A 121 9.07 20.66 7.71
C TYR A 121 8.92 19.96 9.05
N ILE A 122 9.74 18.94 9.27
CA ILE A 122 9.82 18.21 10.53
C ILE A 122 11.08 18.68 11.26
N ASP A 123 10.90 19.44 12.36
CA ASP A 123 12.04 19.85 13.17
C ASP A 123 12.58 18.62 13.94
N PRO A 124 13.86 18.25 13.75
CA PRO A 124 14.44 17.08 14.41
C PRO A 124 14.43 17.14 15.95
N THR A 125 14.31 18.34 16.51
CA THR A 125 14.37 18.58 17.96
C THR A 125 13.00 18.59 18.64
N ASN A 126 11.93 18.79 17.88
CA ASN A 126 10.56 18.80 18.38
C ASN A 126 10.10 17.40 18.80
N ASP A 127 9.14 17.37 19.72
CA ASP A 127 8.50 16.16 20.20
C ASP A 127 7.24 15.87 19.39
N TYR A 128 7.06 14.59 19.05
CA TYR A 128 5.91 14.07 18.33
C TYR A 128 5.32 12.90 19.09
N GLU A 129 4.01 12.87 19.24
CA GLU A 129 3.27 11.73 19.79
C GLU A 129 2.91 10.77 18.64
N GLY A 130 3.27 9.51 18.78
CA GLY A 130 2.98 8.44 17.83
C GLY A 130 1.68 7.73 18.15
N GLU A 131 0.94 7.37 17.13
CA GLU A 131 -0.31 6.59 17.21
C GLU A 131 -0.37 5.62 16.04
N LEU A 132 -0.70 4.36 16.29
CA LEU A 132 -0.89 3.40 15.21
C LEU A 132 -2.17 3.71 14.42
N MET A 133 -2.08 3.52 13.12
CA MET A 133 -3.21 3.68 12.21
C MET A 133 -3.70 2.29 11.78
N TYR A 134 -5.00 2.05 11.94
CA TYR A 134 -5.64 0.79 11.59
C TYR A 134 -6.54 0.96 10.37
N TYR A 135 -6.72 -0.13 9.61
CA TYR A 135 -7.66 -0.15 8.52
C TYR A 135 -9.08 0.18 9.01
N ASN A 136 -9.76 1.10 8.36
CA ASN A 136 -11.07 1.64 8.77
C ASN A 136 -11.11 2.21 10.21
N ASN A 137 -9.99 2.61 10.79
CA ASN A 137 -9.86 3.08 12.18
C ASN A 137 -10.37 2.05 13.21
N ASP A 138 -10.28 0.77 12.90
CA ASP A 138 -10.67 -0.33 13.77
C ASP A 138 -9.42 -1.02 14.34
N PRO A 139 -9.15 -0.93 15.67
CA PRO A 139 -7.97 -1.53 16.29
C PRO A 139 -7.89 -3.07 16.18
N THR A 140 -8.98 -3.73 15.79
CA THR A 140 -9.00 -5.19 15.54
C THR A 140 -8.56 -5.54 14.13
N GLN A 141 -8.39 -4.54 13.25
CA GLN A 141 -7.99 -4.70 11.87
C GLN A 141 -6.48 -4.57 11.70
N THR A 142 -6.04 -4.73 10.46
CA THR A 142 -4.63 -4.61 10.10
C THR A 142 -4.11 -3.19 10.30
N ILE A 143 -2.90 -3.06 10.87
CA ILE A 143 -2.18 -1.80 10.95
C ILE A 143 -1.84 -1.34 9.53
N VAL A 144 -2.21 -0.11 9.18
CA VAL A 144 -1.93 0.50 7.87
C VAL A 144 -0.80 1.53 7.92
N GLY A 145 -0.38 1.92 9.12
CA GLY A 145 0.71 2.88 9.29
C GLY A 145 0.84 3.42 10.70
N VAL A 146 1.55 4.53 10.79
CA VAL A 146 1.75 5.28 12.03
C VAL A 146 1.50 6.78 11.77
N LYS A 147 0.83 7.43 12.70
CA LYS A 147 0.59 8.86 12.73
C LYS A 147 1.45 9.51 13.81
N PHE A 148 2.17 10.55 13.46
CA PHE A 148 2.94 11.38 14.39
C PHE A 148 2.31 12.78 14.46
N THR A 149 1.94 13.20 15.64
CA THR A 149 1.34 14.52 15.90
C THR A 149 2.32 15.39 16.67
N LEU A 150 2.62 16.59 16.17
CA LEU A 150 3.49 17.55 16.85
C LEU A 150 2.91 17.88 18.22
N VAL A 151 3.72 17.68 19.28
CA VAL A 151 3.39 18.13 20.63
C VAL A 151 3.72 19.62 20.73
N THR A 152 2.69 20.44 20.76
CA THR A 152 2.84 21.90 21.03
C THR A 152 3.05 22.08 22.53
N GLN A 153 4.22 22.61 22.90
CA GLN A 153 4.49 23.08 24.28
C GLN A 153 3.74 24.37 24.55
#